data_9402139aa91f5fc4a25f2c71bd9d8452
#
_entry.id   9402139aa91f5fc4a25f2c71bd9d8452
#
_cell.length_a   1.000
_cell.length_b   1.000
_cell.length_c   1.000
_cell.angle_alpha   90.00
_cell.angle_beta   90.00
_cell.angle_gamma   90.00
#
_symmetry.space_group_name_H-M   'P 1'
#
loop_
_entity.id
_entity.type
_entity.pdbx_description
1 polymer ?
#
loop_
_entity_poly.entity_id
_entity_poly.type
_entity_poly.pdbx_seq_one_letter_code
_entity_poly.pdbx_strand_id
1 'polypeptide(L)'
;GIGLFAYMYITTEIPEPEKFALAEKTTVYYSDGTTEIGSYAEQNREIIDCAVLPDYVGNAIVASEDRSFYTNKGIDLYGIARALYTNLTTGSRQGGSTITQQYAERYYLGETTSYSGKLREAFLAIKIAQAQDKSQVLCNYMNTIYLGRGAYGIQAAAKAYFNKNASDLTLSESA
;
A
#
# COMPACT_ATOMS: atom_id res chain seq x y z
N GLY A 1 6.21 -10.60 28.89
CA GLY A 1 6.46 -9.43 28.04
C GLY A 1 7.47 -9.72 26.93
N ILE A 2 8.77 -9.68 27.23
CA ILE A 2 9.85 -9.77 26.21
C ILE A 2 9.82 -11.10 25.42
N GLY A 3 9.58 -12.22 26.10
CA GLY A 3 9.52 -13.55 25.45
C GLY A 3 8.38 -13.67 24.43
N LEU A 4 7.21 -13.13 24.73
CA LEU A 4 6.06 -13.11 23.81
C LEU A 4 6.33 -12.21 22.59
N PHE A 5 6.96 -11.07 22.83
CA PHE A 5 7.38 -10.16 21.76
C PHE A 5 8.39 -10.82 20.82
N ALA A 6 9.43 -11.44 21.36
CA ALA A 6 10.43 -12.17 20.59
C ALA A 6 9.81 -13.34 19.82
N TYR A 7 8.92 -14.11 20.44
CA TYR A 7 8.19 -15.20 19.79
C TYR A 7 7.35 -14.69 18.62
N MET A 8 6.53 -13.67 18.82
CA MET A 8 5.71 -13.08 17.73
C MET A 8 6.58 -12.52 16.60
N TYR A 9 7.69 -11.86 16.92
CA TYR A 9 8.61 -11.35 15.92
C TYR A 9 9.25 -12.48 15.10
N ILE A 10 9.72 -13.54 15.74
CA ILE A 10 10.38 -14.68 15.07
C ILE A 10 9.38 -15.44 14.18
N THR A 11 8.17 -15.66 14.67
CA THR A 11 7.13 -16.44 13.97
C THR A 11 6.38 -15.64 12.88
N THR A 12 6.58 -14.32 12.79
CA THR A 12 6.02 -13.52 11.71
C THR A 12 6.93 -13.68 10.49
N GLU A 13 6.53 -14.49 9.53
CA GLU A 13 7.20 -14.60 8.23
C GLU A 13 6.66 -13.56 7.25
N ILE A 14 7.52 -13.11 6.31
CA ILE A 14 7.09 -12.30 5.17
C ILE A 14 6.52 -13.29 4.15
N PRO A 15 5.20 -13.27 3.87
CA PRO A 15 4.63 -14.15 2.85
C PRO A 15 5.21 -13.85 1.47
N GLU A 16 5.29 -14.86 0.62
CA GLU A 16 5.80 -14.68 -0.74
C GLU A 16 4.90 -13.75 -1.57
N PRO A 17 5.49 -12.88 -2.40
CA PRO A 17 4.75 -11.89 -3.21
C PRO A 17 3.77 -12.50 -4.23
N GLU A 18 3.95 -13.76 -4.59
CA GLU A 18 3.21 -14.44 -5.66
C GLU A 18 1.69 -14.53 -5.45
N LYS A 19 1.21 -14.45 -4.20
CA LYS A 19 -0.23 -14.51 -3.91
C LYS A 19 -1.02 -13.29 -4.38
N PHE A 20 -0.34 -12.23 -4.78
CA PHE A 20 -0.96 -10.99 -5.27
C PHE A 20 -1.15 -10.95 -6.78
N ALA A 21 -0.34 -11.65 -7.53
CA ALA A 21 -0.49 -11.79 -8.98
C ALA A 21 -1.83 -12.46 -9.37
N LEU A 22 -2.44 -13.21 -8.43
CA LEU A 22 -3.69 -13.95 -8.67
C LEU A 22 -4.96 -13.09 -8.63
N ALA A 23 -4.87 -11.80 -8.28
CA ALA A 23 -6.00 -10.85 -8.33
C ALA A 23 -6.03 -10.06 -9.64
N GLU A 24 -5.40 -10.58 -10.71
CA GLU A 24 -5.39 -9.93 -12.01
C GLU A 24 -6.75 -10.02 -12.71
N LYS A 25 -7.03 -8.96 -13.49
CA LYS A 25 -8.21 -8.82 -14.34
C LYS A 25 -8.32 -9.99 -15.32
N THR A 26 -9.38 -10.78 -15.22
CA THR A 26 -9.71 -11.78 -16.25
C THR A 26 -10.46 -11.08 -17.38
N THR A 27 -9.86 -11.03 -18.56
CA THR A 27 -10.51 -10.49 -19.77
C THR A 27 -11.13 -11.62 -20.57
N VAL A 28 -12.40 -11.48 -20.90
CA VAL A 28 -13.16 -12.44 -21.72
C VAL A 28 -13.24 -11.87 -23.14
N TYR A 29 -12.81 -12.67 -24.11
CA TYR A 29 -12.83 -12.31 -25.52
C TYR A 29 -13.93 -13.05 -26.28
N TYR A 30 -14.38 -12.51 -27.41
CA TYR A 30 -15.16 -13.26 -28.40
C TYR A 30 -14.32 -14.39 -28.99
N SER A 31 -14.97 -15.25 -29.74
CA SER A 31 -14.32 -16.42 -30.38
C SER A 31 -13.21 -16.05 -31.36
N ASP A 32 -13.08 -14.77 -31.72
CA ASP A 32 -11.99 -14.23 -32.54
C ASP A 32 -10.67 -14.07 -31.75
N GLY A 33 -10.72 -14.22 -30.41
CA GLY A 33 -9.56 -14.12 -29.50
C GLY A 33 -8.98 -12.71 -29.35
N THR A 34 -9.58 -11.70 -29.97
CA THR A 34 -9.07 -10.31 -29.98
C THR A 34 -10.08 -9.28 -29.53
N THR A 35 -11.37 -9.50 -29.80
CA THR A 35 -12.43 -8.59 -29.39
C THR A 35 -12.85 -8.84 -27.94
N GLU A 36 -12.66 -7.88 -27.06
CA GLU A 36 -13.02 -7.97 -25.64
C GLU A 36 -14.54 -7.94 -25.47
N ILE A 37 -15.13 -8.97 -24.84
CA ILE A 37 -16.53 -9.01 -24.44
C ILE A 37 -16.73 -8.21 -23.15
N GLY A 38 -15.78 -8.32 -22.25
CA GLY A 38 -15.78 -7.69 -20.94
C GLY A 38 -14.66 -8.23 -20.09
N SER A 39 -14.44 -7.60 -18.96
CA SER A 39 -13.46 -8.05 -17.99
C SER A 39 -14.10 -8.21 -16.64
N TYR A 40 -13.78 -9.30 -15.98
CA TYR A 40 -14.11 -9.56 -14.60
C TYR A 40 -12.84 -9.47 -13.77
N ALA A 41 -12.85 -8.61 -12.78
CA ALA A 41 -11.82 -8.57 -11.77
C ALA A 41 -12.52 -8.42 -10.43
N GLU A 42 -12.10 -9.21 -9.46
CA GLU A 42 -12.49 -9.01 -8.07
C GLU A 42 -11.98 -7.65 -7.57
N GLN A 43 -10.87 -7.18 -8.18
CA GLN A 43 -10.31 -5.83 -8.00
C GLN A 43 -9.81 -5.30 -9.35
N ASN A 44 -10.18 -4.07 -9.70
CA ASN A 44 -9.61 -3.37 -10.86
C ASN A 44 -8.18 -2.92 -10.50
N ARG A 45 -7.20 -3.75 -10.86
CA ARG A 45 -5.77 -3.54 -10.57
C ARG A 45 -4.95 -3.75 -11.83
N GLU A 46 -4.06 -2.82 -12.11
CA GLU A 46 -3.01 -2.93 -13.11
C GLU A 46 -1.68 -2.65 -12.43
N ILE A 47 -0.80 -3.63 -12.41
CA ILE A 47 0.54 -3.50 -11.83
C ILE A 47 1.47 -2.87 -12.86
N ILE A 48 2.22 -1.87 -12.44
CA ILE A 48 3.20 -1.19 -13.29
C ILE A 48 4.60 -1.21 -12.65
N ASP A 49 5.61 -1.14 -13.51
CA ASP A 49 6.95 -0.81 -13.05
C ASP A 49 7.02 0.67 -12.67
N CYS A 50 7.33 0.95 -11.41
CA CYS A 50 7.36 2.33 -10.92
C CYS A 50 8.53 3.14 -11.46
N ALA A 51 9.49 2.53 -12.13
CA ALA A 51 10.56 3.24 -12.82
C ALA A 51 10.04 4.14 -13.96
N VAL A 52 8.83 3.87 -14.47
CA VAL A 52 8.19 4.72 -15.50
C VAL A 52 7.45 5.92 -14.91
N LEU A 53 7.28 5.98 -13.59
CA LEU A 53 6.56 7.07 -12.94
C LEU A 53 7.47 8.29 -12.73
N PRO A 54 6.93 9.50 -12.89
CA PRO A 54 7.62 10.70 -12.41
C PRO A 54 7.82 10.67 -10.90
N ASP A 55 8.97 11.12 -10.41
CA ASP A 55 9.31 11.11 -8.97
C ASP A 55 8.27 11.79 -8.07
N TYR A 56 7.61 12.82 -8.58
CA TYR A 56 6.61 13.56 -7.82
C TYR A 56 5.37 12.73 -7.49
N VAL A 57 5.06 11.66 -8.22
CA VAL A 57 3.93 10.78 -7.92
C VAL A 57 4.15 10.08 -6.58
N GLY A 58 5.30 9.43 -6.42
CA GLY A 58 5.68 8.80 -5.15
C GLY A 58 5.85 9.83 -4.02
N ASN A 59 6.44 10.98 -4.33
CA ASN A 59 6.67 12.04 -3.34
C ASN A 59 5.36 12.66 -2.82
N ALA A 60 4.32 12.80 -3.66
CA ALA A 60 3.01 13.27 -3.24
C ALA A 60 2.37 12.30 -2.22
N ILE A 61 2.44 11.01 -2.50
CA ILE A 61 1.95 9.96 -1.59
C ILE A 61 2.71 9.99 -0.26
N VAL A 62 4.04 10.06 -0.30
CA VAL A 62 4.86 10.14 0.92
C VAL A 62 4.54 11.41 1.73
N ALA A 63 4.34 12.54 1.06
CA ALA A 63 4.03 13.81 1.73
C ALA A 63 2.66 13.78 2.42
N SER A 64 1.67 13.07 1.84
CA SER A 64 0.32 12.96 2.40
C SER A 64 0.22 11.90 3.50
N GLU A 65 0.81 10.72 3.28
CA GLU A 65 0.58 9.54 4.11
C GLU A 65 1.64 9.34 5.20
N ASP A 66 2.92 9.54 4.88
CA ASP A 66 4.02 9.21 5.78
C ASP A 66 5.27 10.06 5.51
N ARG A 67 5.32 11.24 6.07
CA ARG A 67 6.46 12.16 5.90
C ARG A 67 7.79 11.62 6.43
N SER A 68 7.72 10.63 7.32
CA SER A 68 8.89 9.95 7.88
C SER A 68 9.34 8.73 7.05
N PHE A 69 8.65 8.42 5.96
CA PHE A 69 8.82 7.19 5.19
C PHE A 69 10.29 6.85 4.90
N TYR A 70 11.04 7.79 4.36
CA TYR A 70 12.44 7.55 3.99
C TYR A 70 13.39 7.38 5.18
N THR A 71 12.98 7.78 6.38
CA THR A 71 13.83 7.74 7.59
C THR A 71 13.39 6.71 8.61
N ASN A 72 12.10 6.33 8.63
CA ASN A 72 11.60 5.32 9.56
C ASN A 72 12.05 3.90 9.17
N LYS A 73 11.98 2.98 10.14
CA LYS A 73 12.33 1.56 9.98
C LYS A 73 11.10 0.66 9.91
N GLY A 74 10.08 1.08 9.15
CA GLY A 74 8.82 0.35 9.00
C GLY A 74 7.72 0.84 9.93
N ILE A 75 8.06 1.38 11.09
CA ILE A 75 7.13 2.01 12.05
C ILE A 75 7.65 3.39 12.45
N ASP A 76 6.73 4.29 12.79
CA ASP A 76 7.03 5.62 13.32
C ASP A 76 6.42 5.78 14.73
N LEU A 77 7.20 5.46 15.75
CA LEU A 77 6.75 5.56 17.15
C LEU A 77 6.43 7.00 17.56
N TYR A 78 7.15 7.98 17.01
CA TYR A 78 6.88 9.38 17.25
C TYR A 78 5.57 9.83 16.59
N GLY A 79 5.34 9.42 15.35
CA GLY A 79 4.09 9.66 14.62
C GLY A 79 2.89 9.03 15.33
N ILE A 80 3.03 7.81 15.84
CA ILE A 80 1.98 7.13 16.63
C ILE A 80 1.68 7.93 17.91
N ALA A 81 2.71 8.33 18.67
CA ALA A 81 2.52 9.10 19.90
C ALA A 81 1.88 10.46 19.62
N ARG A 82 2.31 11.16 18.56
CA ARG A 82 1.72 12.42 18.11
C ARG A 82 0.25 12.25 17.71
N ALA A 83 -0.07 11.24 16.92
CA ALA A 83 -1.44 10.96 16.50
C ALA A 83 -2.35 10.67 17.69
N LEU A 84 -1.87 9.85 18.64
CA LEU A 84 -2.61 9.57 19.88
C LEU A 84 -2.88 10.86 20.68
N TYR A 85 -1.87 11.68 20.88
CA TYR A 85 -2.01 12.97 21.60
C TYR A 85 -3.03 13.88 20.90
N THR A 86 -2.90 14.05 19.57
CA THR A 86 -3.81 14.89 18.79
C THR A 86 -5.26 14.38 18.85
N ASN A 87 -5.45 13.08 18.68
CA ASN A 87 -6.78 12.46 18.72
C ASN A 87 -7.46 12.64 20.08
N LEU A 88 -6.68 12.54 21.17
CA LEU A 88 -7.20 12.74 22.54
C LEU A 88 -7.50 14.20 22.87
N THR A 89 -6.72 15.14 22.34
CA THR A 89 -6.83 16.56 22.70
C THR A 89 -7.74 17.36 21.78
N THR A 90 -7.81 17.00 20.50
CA THR A 90 -8.57 17.77 19.51
C THR A 90 -9.82 17.06 18.98
N GLY A 91 -9.99 15.76 19.31
CA GLY A 91 -11.07 14.93 18.76
C GLY A 91 -10.92 14.65 17.25
N SER A 92 -9.83 15.09 16.63
CA SER A 92 -9.55 14.79 15.22
C SER A 92 -9.05 13.35 15.09
N ARG A 93 -9.30 12.72 13.93
CA ARG A 93 -8.77 11.37 13.63
C ARG A 93 -7.52 11.49 12.78
N GLN A 94 -6.38 11.64 13.42
CA GLN A 94 -5.09 11.60 12.74
C GLN A 94 -4.55 10.15 12.72
N GLY A 95 -4.18 9.64 11.55
CA GLY A 95 -3.52 8.36 11.40
C GLY A 95 -2.05 8.44 11.82
N GLY A 96 -1.54 7.38 12.46
CA GLY A 96 -0.13 7.25 12.83
C GLY A 96 0.54 6.04 12.16
N SER A 97 -0.13 5.38 11.20
CA SER A 97 0.42 4.23 10.47
C SER A 97 1.34 4.69 9.34
N THR A 98 2.48 4.03 9.19
CA THR A 98 3.41 4.29 8.08
C THR A 98 2.93 3.66 6.78
N ILE A 99 3.50 4.09 5.64
CA ILE A 99 3.28 3.44 4.33
C ILE A 99 3.63 1.95 4.41
N THR A 100 4.72 1.58 5.09
CA THR A 100 5.13 0.18 5.24
C THR A 100 4.11 -0.63 6.06
N GLN A 101 3.51 -0.05 7.10
CA GLN A 101 2.43 -0.69 7.87
C GLN A 101 1.16 -0.87 7.02
N GLN A 102 0.75 0.16 6.28
CA GLN A 102 -0.41 0.07 5.39
C GLN A 102 -0.19 -0.97 4.29
N TYR A 103 1.04 -1.05 3.74
CA TYR A 103 1.41 -2.08 2.79
C TYR A 103 1.36 -3.48 3.41
N ALA A 104 1.90 -3.66 4.62
CA ALA A 104 1.85 -4.92 5.36
C ALA A 104 0.40 -5.36 5.62
N GLU A 105 -0.46 -4.47 6.07
CA GLU A 105 -1.87 -4.73 6.32
C GLU A 105 -2.58 -5.20 5.05
N ARG A 106 -2.53 -4.39 4.00
CA ARG A 106 -3.30 -4.64 2.78
C ARG A 106 -2.77 -5.79 1.97
N TYR A 107 -1.47 -5.97 1.97
CA TYR A 107 -0.81 -6.96 1.14
C TYR A 107 -0.78 -8.35 1.78
N TYR A 108 -0.60 -8.45 3.08
CA TYR A 108 -0.32 -9.73 3.73
C TYR A 108 -1.40 -10.19 4.71
N LEU A 109 -2.10 -9.28 5.34
CA LEU A 109 -2.95 -9.59 6.48
C LEU A 109 -4.45 -9.39 6.21
N GLY A 110 -4.80 -8.61 5.17
CA GLY A 110 -6.15 -8.07 5.05
C GLY A 110 -6.43 -7.04 6.15
N GLU A 111 -7.67 -6.54 6.23
CA GLU A 111 -8.02 -5.55 7.24
C GLU A 111 -7.89 -6.13 8.67
N THR A 112 -7.06 -5.49 9.48
CA THR A 112 -6.83 -5.90 10.87
C THR A 112 -7.49 -4.91 11.83
N THR A 113 -8.56 -5.37 12.50
CA THR A 113 -9.32 -4.56 13.47
C THR A 113 -8.95 -4.86 14.91
N SER A 114 -8.23 -5.95 15.18
CA SER A 114 -7.82 -6.36 16.51
C SER A 114 -6.47 -5.79 16.94
N TYR A 115 -6.26 -5.61 18.23
CA TYR A 115 -4.96 -5.19 18.79
C TYR A 115 -3.83 -6.18 18.44
N SER A 116 -4.11 -7.48 18.44
CA SER A 116 -3.13 -8.50 18.04
C SER A 116 -2.81 -8.41 16.55
N GLY A 117 -3.79 -8.09 15.70
CA GLY A 117 -3.60 -7.83 14.28
C GLY A 117 -2.70 -6.63 14.04
N LYS A 118 -2.95 -5.52 14.72
CA LYS A 118 -2.11 -4.31 14.64
C LYS A 118 -0.67 -4.54 15.12
N LEU A 119 -0.48 -5.37 16.14
CA LEU A 119 0.87 -5.73 16.58
C LEU A 119 1.59 -6.59 15.54
N ARG A 120 0.89 -7.55 14.93
CA ARG A 120 1.42 -8.38 13.84
C ARG A 120 1.78 -7.55 12.61
N GLU A 121 0.93 -6.59 12.23
CA GLU A 121 1.19 -5.61 11.17
C GLU A 121 2.49 -4.84 11.44
N ALA A 122 2.68 -4.33 12.68
CA ALA A 122 3.89 -3.61 13.04
C ALA A 122 5.15 -4.48 12.92
N PHE A 123 5.11 -5.74 13.37
CA PHE A 123 6.24 -6.67 13.19
C PHE A 123 6.53 -6.96 11.74
N LEU A 124 5.49 -7.19 10.95
CA LEU A 124 5.66 -7.43 9.52
C LEU A 124 6.24 -6.20 8.81
N ALA A 125 5.77 -5.00 9.16
CA ALA A 125 6.31 -3.75 8.61
C ALA A 125 7.80 -3.56 8.91
N ILE A 126 8.25 -3.90 10.14
CA ILE A 126 9.68 -3.87 10.50
C ILE A 126 10.47 -4.86 9.64
N LYS A 127 9.98 -6.08 9.47
CA LYS A 127 10.66 -7.09 8.66
C LYS A 127 10.71 -6.71 7.17
N ILE A 128 9.63 -6.18 6.62
CA ILE A 128 9.59 -5.67 5.25
C ILE A 128 10.64 -4.55 5.07
N ALA A 129 10.68 -3.59 5.99
CA ALA A 129 11.64 -2.49 5.94
C ALA A 129 13.12 -2.92 6.09
N GLN A 130 13.37 -4.12 6.62
CA GLN A 130 14.71 -4.72 6.68
C GLN A 130 15.07 -5.51 5.42
N ALA A 131 14.07 -6.10 4.76
CA ALA A 131 14.26 -6.99 3.62
C ALA A 131 14.13 -6.30 2.26
N GLN A 132 13.46 -5.16 2.18
CA GLN A 132 13.17 -4.44 0.94
C GLN A 132 13.62 -2.99 1.02
N ASP A 133 14.10 -2.46 -0.11
CA ASP A 133 14.43 -1.05 -0.23
C ASP A 133 13.19 -0.16 -0.21
N LYS A 134 13.35 1.09 0.22
CA LYS A 134 12.24 2.06 0.30
C LYS A 134 11.54 2.28 -1.03
N SER A 135 12.28 2.31 -2.13
CA SER A 135 11.72 2.41 -3.48
C SER A 135 10.83 1.22 -3.82
N GLN A 136 11.25 0.01 -3.47
CA GLN A 136 10.47 -1.21 -3.70
C GLN A 136 9.21 -1.22 -2.85
N VAL A 137 9.31 -0.86 -1.57
CA VAL A 137 8.14 -0.77 -0.66
C VAL A 137 7.13 0.25 -1.18
N LEU A 138 7.61 1.44 -1.61
CA LEU A 138 6.74 2.49 -2.14
C LEU A 138 6.06 2.05 -3.45
N CYS A 139 6.80 1.41 -4.34
CA CYS A 139 6.26 0.88 -5.59
C CYS A 139 5.18 -0.18 -5.34
N ASN A 140 5.46 -1.13 -4.48
CA ASN A 140 4.50 -2.16 -4.11
C ASN A 140 3.24 -1.56 -3.46
N TYR A 141 3.43 -0.56 -2.60
CA TYR A 141 2.33 0.18 -1.99
C TYR A 141 1.49 0.89 -3.07
N MET A 142 2.11 1.65 -3.97
CA MET A 142 1.42 2.34 -5.06
C MET A 142 0.65 1.40 -5.99
N ASN A 143 1.10 0.18 -6.15
CA ASN A 143 0.44 -0.84 -6.95
C ASN A 143 -0.72 -1.55 -6.20
N THR A 144 -0.86 -1.35 -4.88
CA THR A 144 -1.81 -2.13 -4.05
C THR A 144 -2.90 -1.32 -3.40
N ILE A 145 -2.69 -0.05 -3.11
CA ILE A 145 -3.63 0.77 -2.35
C ILE A 145 -4.94 1.00 -3.10
N TYR A 146 -6.03 1.06 -2.33
CA TYR A 146 -7.32 1.48 -2.87
C TYR A 146 -7.39 3.01 -2.92
N LEU A 147 -7.59 3.56 -4.12
CA LEU A 147 -7.62 5.00 -4.38
C LEU A 147 -9.03 5.52 -4.74
N GLY A 148 -10.06 4.75 -4.43
CA GLY A 148 -11.43 5.12 -4.76
C GLY A 148 -11.89 4.65 -6.15
N ARG A 149 -13.16 4.85 -6.47
CA ARG A 149 -13.77 4.47 -7.76
C ARG A 149 -13.53 3.02 -8.20
N GLY A 150 -13.38 2.12 -7.24
CA GLY A 150 -13.04 0.72 -7.53
C GLY A 150 -11.59 0.50 -8.00
N ALA A 151 -10.75 1.54 -7.99
CA ALA A 151 -9.38 1.47 -8.48
C ALA A 151 -8.40 1.04 -7.37
N TYR A 152 -7.69 -0.04 -7.61
CA TYR A 152 -6.60 -0.53 -6.79
C TYR A 152 -5.27 -0.29 -7.51
N GLY A 153 -4.40 0.49 -6.91
CA GLY A 153 -3.13 0.93 -7.45
C GLY A 153 -3.22 2.17 -8.34
N ILE A 154 -2.06 2.81 -8.48
CA ILE A 154 -1.93 4.13 -9.13
C ILE A 154 -2.30 4.11 -10.61
N GLN A 155 -2.03 3.03 -11.33
CA GLN A 155 -2.35 2.92 -12.75
C GLN A 155 -3.87 2.86 -12.98
N ALA A 156 -4.57 2.02 -12.20
CA ALA A 156 -6.02 1.94 -12.28
C ALA A 156 -6.68 3.26 -11.85
N ALA A 157 -6.12 3.93 -10.83
CA ALA A 157 -6.60 5.22 -10.38
C ALA A 157 -6.39 6.32 -11.44
N ALA A 158 -5.23 6.39 -12.07
CA ALA A 158 -4.95 7.36 -13.14
C ALA A 158 -5.94 7.21 -14.30
N LYS A 159 -6.28 5.98 -14.67
CA LYS A 159 -7.33 5.71 -15.67
C LYS A 159 -8.72 6.10 -15.20
N ALA A 160 -9.09 5.73 -13.97
CA ALA A 160 -10.42 5.98 -13.43
C ALA A 160 -10.74 7.47 -13.20
N TYR A 161 -9.74 8.27 -12.83
CA TYR A 161 -9.91 9.68 -12.51
C TYR A 161 -9.62 10.61 -13.68
N PHE A 162 -8.60 10.29 -14.49
CA PHE A 162 -8.06 11.20 -15.51
C PHE A 162 -8.01 10.62 -16.92
N ASN A 163 -8.38 9.34 -17.09
CA ASN A 163 -8.32 8.61 -18.36
C ASN A 163 -6.91 8.64 -19.00
N LYS A 164 -5.87 8.50 -18.15
CA LYS A 164 -4.46 8.55 -18.52
C LYS A 164 -3.70 7.34 -17.97
N ASN A 165 -2.47 7.12 -18.45
CA ASN A 165 -1.53 6.27 -17.74
C ASN A 165 -0.96 7.00 -16.52
N ALA A 166 -0.54 6.25 -15.51
CA ALA A 166 0.06 6.85 -14.32
C ALA A 166 1.36 7.60 -14.62
N SER A 167 2.11 7.18 -15.66
CA SER A 167 3.30 7.88 -16.16
C SER A 167 3.01 9.29 -16.69
N ASP A 168 1.77 9.57 -17.08
CA ASP A 168 1.35 10.83 -17.71
C ASP A 168 0.64 11.77 -16.72
N LEU A 169 0.57 11.38 -15.43
CA LEU A 169 0.00 12.23 -14.38
C LEU A 169 0.84 13.50 -14.22
N THR A 170 0.18 14.63 -14.07
CA THR A 170 0.81 15.88 -13.67
C THR A 170 1.02 15.92 -12.16
N LEU A 171 1.84 16.87 -11.68
CA LEU A 171 2.04 17.07 -10.24
C LEU A 171 0.72 17.33 -9.49
N SER A 172 -0.17 18.13 -10.07
CA SER A 172 -1.48 18.43 -9.48
C SER A 172 -2.44 17.26 -9.47
N GLU A 173 -2.33 16.35 -10.44
CA GLU A 173 -3.13 15.12 -10.49
C GLU A 173 -2.60 14.04 -9.56
N SER A 174 -1.34 14.17 -9.13
CA SER A 174 -0.68 13.25 -8.20
C SER A 174 -0.91 13.59 -6.74
N ALA A 175 -1.36 14.81 -6.44
CA ALA A 175 -1.64 15.32 -5.09
C ALA A 175 -3.08 15.09 -4.68
#